data_4d2334234381c8462c03b93da963b491
#
_entry.id   4d2334234381c8462c03b93da963b491
#
_cell.length_a   1.000
_cell.length_b   1.000
_cell.length_c   1.000
_cell.angle_alpha   90.00
_cell.angle_beta   90.00
_cell.angle_gamma   90.00
#
_symmetry.space_group_name_H-M   'P 1'
#
loop_
_entity.id
_entity.type
_entity.pdbx_description
1 polymer ?
#
loop_
_entity_poly.entity_id
_entity_poly.type
_entity_poly.pdbx_seq_one_letter_code
_entity_poly.pdbx_strand_id
1 'polypeptide(L)'
;MRLDFVFICLFTSLALAQQSAPPAKTGASQSPSAAAPESKLKEIFQVKIKTEWEALKHKDKKAYADLLSDDYQGVEADGRGERNKIQAVNELAETNVYNYSMFGFKLIPLGPDATLVIYEITMEFPPKAQVRYSRVYISALWVKRAGSWKELHYQETNVK
;
A
#
# COMPACT_ATOMS: atom_id res chain seq x y z
N MET A 1 49.59 6.60 -35.29
CA MET A 1 49.41 5.36 -36.08
C MET A 1 47.92 5.05 -36.11
N ARG A 2 47.25 5.43 -37.24
CA ARG A 2 45.83 5.25 -37.46
C ARG A 2 45.65 3.85 -38.08
N LEU A 3 44.70 3.09 -37.59
CA LEU A 3 44.20 1.88 -38.24
C LEU A 3 42.70 2.06 -38.46
N ASP A 4 42.32 2.38 -39.69
CA ASP A 4 40.95 2.43 -40.15
C ASP A 4 40.55 1.00 -40.54
N PHE A 5 39.49 0.45 -39.89
CA PHE A 5 38.87 -0.78 -40.31
C PHE A 5 37.52 -0.46 -41.01
N VAL A 6 37.57 -0.59 -42.33
CA VAL A 6 36.35 -0.53 -43.16
C VAL A 6 35.69 -1.90 -43.15
N PHE A 7 34.47 -1.99 -42.64
CA PHE A 7 33.63 -3.20 -42.78
C PHE A 7 32.58 -2.96 -43.83
N ILE A 8 32.74 -3.71 -44.93
CA ILE A 8 31.78 -3.76 -46.03
C ILE A 8 30.69 -4.77 -45.67
N CYS A 9 29.45 -4.31 -45.45
CA CYS A 9 28.28 -5.22 -45.31
C CYS A 9 27.58 -5.41 -46.66
N LEU A 10 27.64 -6.64 -47.16
CA LEU A 10 26.82 -7.09 -48.28
C LEU A 10 25.35 -7.25 -47.85
N PHE A 11 24.47 -6.55 -48.53
CA PHE A 11 23.02 -6.76 -48.42
C PHE A 11 22.59 -7.90 -49.36
N THR A 12 22.14 -9.01 -48.81
CA THR A 12 21.37 -10.02 -49.52
C THR A 12 19.90 -9.85 -49.22
N SER A 13 19.14 -9.41 -50.21
CA SER A 13 17.69 -9.28 -50.16
C SER A 13 17.03 -10.65 -50.30
N LEU A 14 16.37 -11.13 -49.24
CA LEU A 14 15.53 -12.32 -49.30
C LEU A 14 14.06 -11.87 -49.28
N ALA A 15 13.38 -12.02 -50.40
CA ALA A 15 11.94 -11.80 -50.52
C ALA A 15 11.19 -12.98 -49.92
N LEU A 16 10.47 -12.80 -48.81
CA LEU A 16 9.52 -13.77 -48.28
C LEU A 16 8.09 -13.38 -48.66
N ALA A 17 7.42 -14.33 -49.31
CA ALA A 17 6.02 -14.22 -49.69
C ALA A 17 5.12 -14.10 -48.44
N GLN A 18 4.24 -13.11 -48.42
CA GLN A 18 3.17 -12.97 -47.46
C GLN A 18 2.07 -13.97 -47.73
N GLN A 19 1.94 -14.99 -46.89
CA GLN A 19 0.74 -15.79 -46.76
C GLN A 19 -0.24 -15.13 -45.79
N SER A 20 -1.35 -14.64 -46.33
CA SER A 20 -2.47 -14.11 -45.54
C SER A 20 -3.20 -15.25 -44.81
N ALA A 21 -3.10 -15.31 -43.51
CA ALA A 21 -3.91 -16.14 -42.64
C ALA A 21 -5.28 -15.49 -42.37
N PRO A 22 -6.37 -16.27 -42.26
CA PRO A 22 -7.71 -15.74 -41.97
C PRO A 22 -7.81 -15.21 -40.52
N PRO A 23 -8.70 -14.25 -40.24
CA PRO A 23 -8.82 -13.68 -38.90
C PRO A 23 -9.36 -14.70 -37.90
N ALA A 24 -8.54 -15.04 -36.92
CA ALA A 24 -8.96 -15.82 -35.74
C ALA A 24 -9.91 -14.96 -34.91
N LYS A 25 -11.14 -15.43 -34.73
CA LYS A 25 -12.09 -14.86 -33.77
C LYS A 25 -11.53 -15.08 -32.35
N THR A 26 -10.91 -14.05 -31.79
CA THR A 26 -10.52 -14.05 -30.38
C THR A 26 -11.77 -13.87 -29.54
N GLY A 27 -12.36 -14.98 -29.14
CA GLY A 27 -13.33 -14.99 -28.05
C GLY A 27 -12.57 -14.66 -26.77
N ALA A 28 -12.77 -13.44 -26.26
CA ALA A 28 -12.29 -13.06 -24.94
C ALA A 28 -13.01 -13.91 -23.88
N SER A 29 -12.40 -15.01 -23.49
CA SER A 29 -12.80 -15.76 -22.30
C SER A 29 -12.43 -14.93 -21.09
N GLN A 30 -13.40 -14.17 -20.57
CA GLN A 30 -13.29 -13.55 -19.26
C GLN A 30 -13.27 -14.67 -18.22
N SER A 31 -12.11 -14.90 -17.63
CA SER A 31 -11.96 -15.81 -16.50
C SER A 31 -12.61 -15.20 -15.26
N PRO A 32 -13.67 -15.82 -14.67
CA PRO A 32 -14.39 -15.26 -13.51
C PRO A 32 -13.69 -15.46 -12.16
N SER A 33 -12.39 -15.78 -12.12
CA SER A 33 -11.73 -16.31 -10.92
C SER A 33 -10.86 -15.31 -10.12
N ALA A 34 -10.64 -14.10 -10.61
CA ALA A 34 -9.76 -13.15 -9.90
C ALA A 34 -10.47 -12.22 -8.87
N ALA A 35 -11.76 -11.99 -9.03
CA ALA A 35 -12.51 -11.03 -8.20
C ALA A 35 -12.80 -11.51 -6.78
N ALA A 36 -13.01 -12.80 -6.54
CA ALA A 36 -13.32 -13.37 -5.23
C ALA A 36 -12.14 -13.32 -4.23
N PRO A 37 -10.88 -13.59 -4.62
CA PRO A 37 -9.73 -13.44 -3.74
C PRO A 37 -9.45 -11.98 -3.36
N GLU A 38 -9.66 -11.04 -4.29
CA GLU A 38 -9.43 -9.61 -4.07
C GLU A 38 -10.46 -8.99 -3.11
N SER A 39 -11.74 -9.35 -3.23
CA SER A 39 -12.79 -8.90 -2.29
C SER A 39 -12.52 -9.36 -0.87
N LYS A 40 -12.11 -10.63 -0.68
CA LYS A 40 -11.76 -11.17 0.62
C LYS A 40 -10.53 -10.48 1.23
N LEU A 41 -9.52 -10.19 0.42
CA LEU A 41 -8.33 -9.46 0.86
C LEU A 41 -8.71 -8.04 1.31
N LYS A 42 -9.59 -7.38 0.57
CA LYS A 42 -10.09 -6.06 0.90
C LYS A 42 -10.81 -6.04 2.25
N GLU A 43 -11.70 -7.01 2.50
CA GLU A 43 -12.39 -7.14 3.78
C GLU A 43 -11.40 -7.33 4.94
N ILE A 44 -10.38 -8.19 4.79
CA ILE A 44 -9.34 -8.40 5.80
C ILE A 44 -8.67 -7.08 6.17
N PHE A 45 -8.26 -6.28 5.18
CA PHE A 45 -7.57 -5.02 5.44
C PHE A 45 -8.48 -3.93 5.96
N GLN A 46 -9.74 -3.87 5.53
CA GLN A 46 -10.71 -2.96 6.11
C GLN A 46 -10.91 -3.22 7.62
N VAL A 47 -10.97 -4.49 8.02
CA VAL A 47 -11.05 -4.86 9.44
C VAL A 47 -9.77 -4.47 10.19
N LYS A 48 -8.58 -4.77 9.63
CA LYS A 48 -7.30 -4.46 10.28
C LYS A 48 -7.08 -2.95 10.47
N ILE A 49 -7.31 -2.16 9.43
CA ILE A 49 -7.19 -0.70 9.50
C ILE A 49 -8.21 -0.12 10.49
N LYS A 50 -9.44 -0.63 10.49
CA LYS A 50 -10.41 -0.23 11.50
C LYS A 50 -9.93 -0.56 12.91
N THR A 51 -9.40 -1.76 13.14
CA THR A 51 -8.84 -2.17 14.44
C THR A 51 -7.71 -1.24 14.88
N GLU A 52 -6.85 -0.86 13.95
CA GLU A 52 -5.76 0.09 14.18
C GLU A 52 -6.29 1.44 14.65
N TRP A 53 -7.23 2.04 13.91
CA TRP A 53 -7.80 3.34 14.28
C TRP A 53 -8.63 3.30 15.56
N GLU A 54 -9.30 2.19 15.86
CA GLU A 54 -9.95 2.01 17.17
C GLU A 54 -8.90 1.88 18.30
N ALA A 55 -7.77 1.20 18.06
CA ALA A 55 -6.68 1.11 19.03
C ALA A 55 -6.07 2.50 19.31
N LEU A 56 -5.84 3.32 18.26
CA LEU A 56 -5.40 4.71 18.37
C LEU A 56 -6.39 5.55 19.18
N LYS A 57 -7.67 5.48 18.85
CA LYS A 57 -8.74 6.23 19.51
C LYS A 57 -8.88 5.87 20.99
N HIS A 58 -8.78 4.60 21.34
CA HIS A 58 -8.94 4.09 22.71
C HIS A 58 -7.62 3.94 23.45
N LYS A 59 -6.49 4.28 22.83
CA LYS A 59 -5.13 4.12 23.38
C LYS A 59 -4.81 2.68 23.79
N ASP A 60 -5.35 1.70 23.05
CA ASP A 60 -5.12 0.29 23.29
C ASP A 60 -3.75 -0.14 22.72
N LYS A 61 -2.71 0.02 23.56
CA LYS A 61 -1.33 -0.32 23.20
C LYS A 61 -1.17 -1.78 22.78
N LYS A 62 -1.93 -2.69 23.40
CA LYS A 62 -1.82 -4.11 23.08
C LYS A 62 -2.40 -4.41 21.69
N ALA A 63 -3.61 -3.94 21.40
CA ALA A 63 -4.24 -4.13 20.11
C ALA A 63 -3.40 -3.49 18.98
N TYR A 64 -2.84 -2.31 19.21
CA TYR A 64 -1.96 -1.64 18.25
C TYR A 64 -0.65 -2.44 18.03
N ALA A 65 0.05 -2.83 19.11
CA ALA A 65 1.28 -3.61 19.01
C ALA A 65 1.09 -4.96 18.29
N ASP A 66 -0.10 -5.58 18.45
CA ASP A 66 -0.45 -6.84 17.81
C ASP A 66 -0.64 -6.69 16.27
N LEU A 67 -0.87 -5.49 15.76
CA LEU A 67 -0.96 -5.20 14.32
C LEU A 67 0.42 -5.00 13.70
N LEU A 68 1.38 -4.43 14.43
CA LEU A 68 2.69 -4.06 13.92
C LEU A 68 3.64 -5.27 13.83
N SER A 69 4.48 -5.31 12.80
CA SER A 69 5.61 -6.25 12.74
C SER A 69 6.74 -5.82 13.68
N ASP A 70 7.63 -6.75 14.04
CA ASP A 70 8.73 -6.41 14.95
C ASP A 70 9.77 -5.48 14.31
N ASP A 71 9.85 -5.49 12.98
CA ASP A 71 10.67 -4.64 12.13
C ASP A 71 9.89 -3.42 11.57
N TYR A 72 8.79 -3.03 12.22
CA TYR A 72 7.96 -1.90 11.81
C TYR A 72 8.73 -0.57 11.79
N GLN A 73 8.44 0.23 10.77
CA GLN A 73 8.91 1.61 10.62
C GLN A 73 7.74 2.50 10.17
N GLY A 74 7.47 3.57 10.90
CA GLY A 74 6.42 4.52 10.57
C GLY A 74 6.93 5.95 10.47
N VAL A 75 6.32 6.75 9.59
CA VAL A 75 6.57 8.19 9.47
C VAL A 75 5.21 8.90 9.47
N GLU A 76 4.93 9.60 10.53
CA GLU A 76 3.70 10.41 10.64
C GLU A 76 3.92 11.84 10.10
N ALA A 77 2.84 12.52 9.78
CA ALA A 77 2.87 13.88 9.22
C ALA A 77 3.16 14.98 10.25
N ASP A 78 3.62 14.61 11.44
CA ASP A 78 3.91 15.53 12.56
C ASP A 78 5.34 16.12 12.56
N GLY A 79 6.17 15.70 11.62
CA GLY A 79 7.53 16.20 11.45
C GLY A 79 8.57 15.67 12.45
N ARG A 80 8.21 14.71 13.32
CA ARG A 80 9.13 14.13 14.31
C ARG A 80 10.02 13.00 13.76
N GLY A 81 9.82 12.61 12.50
CA GLY A 81 10.65 11.61 11.79
C GLY A 81 10.15 10.18 11.95
N GLU A 82 11.08 9.24 11.78
CA GLU A 82 10.82 7.81 11.76
C GLU A 82 10.62 7.24 13.18
N ARG A 83 9.72 6.28 13.31
CA ARG A 83 9.40 5.56 14.55
C ARG A 83 9.47 4.07 14.33
N ASN A 84 10.16 3.36 15.20
CA ASN A 84 10.05 1.90 15.29
C ASN A 84 8.79 1.50 16.09
N LYS A 85 8.48 0.20 16.12
CA LYS A 85 7.33 -0.37 16.84
C LYS A 85 7.24 0.09 18.30
N ILE A 86 8.37 0.07 19.03
CA ILE A 86 8.38 0.43 20.47
C ILE A 86 8.00 1.89 20.65
N GLN A 87 8.54 2.79 19.82
CA GLN A 87 8.26 4.21 19.84
C GLN A 87 6.78 4.47 19.48
N ALA A 88 6.28 3.91 18.37
CA ALA A 88 4.91 4.06 17.94
C ALA A 88 3.90 3.60 19.02
N VAL A 89 4.12 2.44 19.63
CA VAL A 89 3.26 1.93 20.72
C VAL A 89 3.32 2.79 21.97
N ASN A 90 4.48 3.35 22.31
CA ASN A 90 4.61 4.22 23.48
C ASN A 90 3.93 5.57 23.26
N GLU A 91 4.07 6.16 22.08
CA GLU A 91 3.47 7.44 21.71
C GLU A 91 1.94 7.39 21.59
N LEU A 92 1.36 6.19 21.52
CA LEU A 92 -0.10 6.01 21.55
C LEU A 92 -0.77 6.70 22.76
N ALA A 93 -0.07 6.84 23.88
CA ALA A 93 -0.56 7.56 25.07
C ALA A 93 -0.84 9.04 24.77
N GLU A 94 -0.09 9.64 23.84
CA GLU A 94 -0.18 11.05 23.43
C GLU A 94 -1.25 11.29 22.36
N THR A 95 -1.69 10.22 21.67
CA THR A 95 -2.72 10.29 20.62
C THR A 95 -4.01 10.86 21.19
N ASN A 96 -4.62 11.78 20.47
CA ASN A 96 -5.83 12.46 20.93
C ASN A 96 -6.94 12.48 19.87
N VAL A 97 -7.14 11.36 19.18
CA VAL A 97 -8.20 11.17 18.19
C VAL A 97 -9.52 10.97 18.91
N TYR A 98 -10.48 11.91 18.72
CA TYR A 98 -11.84 11.82 19.24
C TYR A 98 -12.72 10.96 18.34
N ASN A 99 -12.61 11.15 17.03
CA ASN A 99 -13.31 10.36 16.00
C ASN A 99 -12.52 10.37 14.69
N TYR A 100 -12.90 9.51 13.74
CA TYR A 100 -12.27 9.45 12.42
C TYR A 100 -13.24 9.01 11.33
N SER A 101 -12.90 9.36 10.08
CA SER A 101 -13.60 8.88 8.89
C SER A 101 -12.58 8.46 7.84
N MET A 102 -12.80 7.30 7.21
CA MET A 102 -11.90 6.72 6.23
C MET A 102 -12.51 6.75 4.82
N PHE A 103 -11.71 7.10 3.82
CA PHE A 103 -12.11 7.22 2.43
C PHE A 103 -11.07 6.62 1.47
N GLY A 104 -11.48 6.38 0.23
CA GLY A 104 -10.57 6.08 -0.87
C GLY A 104 -9.72 4.81 -0.71
N PHE A 105 -10.25 3.78 -0.05
CA PHE A 105 -9.52 2.55 0.26
C PHE A 105 -9.11 1.78 -0.99
N LYS A 106 -7.79 1.63 -1.21
CA LYS A 106 -7.18 0.94 -2.34
C LYS A 106 -6.17 -0.08 -1.86
N LEU A 107 -6.21 -1.27 -2.45
CA LEU A 107 -5.21 -2.32 -2.27
C LEU A 107 -4.34 -2.43 -3.52
N ILE A 108 -3.04 -2.62 -3.32
CA ILE A 108 -2.07 -2.94 -4.36
C ILE A 108 -1.32 -4.19 -3.89
N PRO A 109 -1.74 -5.39 -4.31
CA PRO A 109 -1.03 -6.61 -3.99
C PRO A 109 0.40 -6.57 -4.59
N LEU A 110 1.40 -6.86 -3.77
CA LEU A 110 2.81 -6.93 -4.17
C LEU A 110 3.31 -8.37 -4.24
N GLY A 111 2.43 -9.33 -3.96
CA GLY A 111 2.70 -10.76 -3.94
C GLY A 111 1.76 -11.47 -2.97
N PRO A 112 1.93 -12.77 -2.74
CA PRO A 112 1.05 -13.56 -1.88
C PRO A 112 1.13 -13.16 -0.40
N ASP A 113 2.23 -12.54 0.02
CA ASP A 113 2.55 -12.23 1.40
C ASP A 113 2.88 -10.76 1.65
N ALA A 114 2.61 -9.88 0.66
CA ALA A 114 2.79 -8.44 0.80
C ALA A 114 1.71 -7.67 0.04
N THR A 115 1.23 -6.57 0.63
CA THR A 115 0.29 -5.65 0.00
C THR A 115 0.49 -4.23 0.51
N LEU A 116 0.35 -3.27 -0.39
CA LEU A 116 0.29 -1.86 -0.05
C LEU A 116 -1.18 -1.45 0.05
N VAL A 117 -1.55 -0.84 1.18
CA VAL A 117 -2.88 -0.28 1.43
C VAL A 117 -2.77 1.24 1.38
N ILE A 118 -3.61 1.88 0.57
CA ILE A 118 -3.65 3.34 0.46
C ILE A 118 -5.06 3.80 0.80
N TYR A 119 -5.16 4.79 1.67
CA TYR A 119 -6.44 5.38 2.06
C TYR A 119 -6.26 6.81 2.55
N GLU A 120 -7.35 7.53 2.62
CA GLU A 120 -7.43 8.85 3.24
C GLU A 120 -8.16 8.74 4.56
N ILE A 121 -7.69 9.46 5.56
CA ILE A 121 -8.36 9.58 6.85
C ILE A 121 -8.57 11.05 7.21
N THR A 122 -9.75 11.35 7.72
CA THR A 122 -10.01 12.60 8.42
C THR A 122 -10.11 12.29 9.89
N MET A 123 -9.19 12.82 10.67
CA MET A 123 -9.20 12.76 12.14
C MET A 123 -9.96 13.95 12.70
N GLU A 124 -10.81 13.68 13.66
CA GLU A 124 -11.48 14.67 14.50
C GLU A 124 -10.83 14.67 15.88
N PHE A 125 -10.39 15.82 16.34
CA PHE A 125 -9.83 16.01 17.66
C PHE A 125 -10.89 16.55 18.67
N PRO A 126 -10.63 16.49 19.99
CA PRO A 126 -11.58 16.96 20.99
C PRO A 126 -12.05 18.40 20.75
N PRO A 127 -13.27 18.79 21.18
CA PRO A 127 -13.84 20.12 20.93
C PRO A 127 -12.98 21.31 21.37
N LYS A 128 -12.09 21.10 22.34
CA LYS A 128 -11.19 22.14 22.86
C LYS A 128 -9.80 22.13 22.24
N ALA A 129 -9.54 21.23 21.27
CA ALA A 129 -8.26 21.19 20.57
C ALA A 129 -8.09 22.43 19.68
N GLN A 130 -6.86 22.93 19.56
CA GLN A 130 -6.52 24.05 18.69
C GLN A 130 -6.81 23.74 17.22
N VAL A 131 -6.51 22.51 16.78
CA VAL A 131 -6.88 21.98 15.47
C VAL A 131 -8.02 21.00 15.68
N ARG A 132 -9.15 21.24 15.02
CA ARG A 132 -10.35 20.40 15.17
C ARG A 132 -10.36 19.20 14.26
N TYR A 133 -9.81 19.36 13.06
CA TYR A 133 -9.76 18.31 12.03
C TYR A 133 -8.39 18.31 11.37
N SER A 134 -7.89 17.12 11.10
CA SER A 134 -6.72 16.91 10.24
C SER A 134 -7.05 15.84 9.21
N ARG A 135 -6.53 16.00 8.00
CA ARG A 135 -6.76 15.10 6.87
C ARG A 135 -5.42 14.66 6.30
N VAL A 136 -5.22 13.36 6.21
CA VAL A 136 -3.97 12.78 5.71
C VAL A 136 -4.24 11.66 4.72
N TYR A 137 -3.35 11.52 3.73
CA TYR A 137 -3.21 10.30 2.95
C TYR A 137 -2.26 9.37 3.66
N ILE A 138 -2.61 8.08 3.67
CA ILE A 138 -1.83 7.03 4.29
C ILE A 138 -1.43 6.01 3.23
N SER A 139 -0.17 5.60 3.29
CA SER A 139 0.38 4.47 2.56
C SER A 139 0.95 3.48 3.58
N ALA A 140 0.34 2.31 3.70
CA ALA A 140 0.71 1.29 4.68
C ALA A 140 1.11 -0.02 3.97
N LEU A 141 2.34 -0.48 4.20
CA LEU A 141 2.82 -1.77 3.69
C LEU A 141 2.55 -2.85 4.74
N TRP A 142 1.76 -3.82 4.35
CA TRP A 142 1.44 -5.00 5.15
C TRP A 142 2.12 -6.23 4.61
N VAL A 143 2.67 -7.07 5.50
CA VAL A 143 3.34 -8.32 5.18
C VAL A 143 2.83 -9.46 6.06
N LYS A 144 2.89 -10.69 5.56
CA LYS A 144 2.63 -11.84 6.41
C LYS A 144 3.85 -12.22 7.23
N ARG A 145 3.65 -12.34 8.53
CA ARG A 145 4.62 -12.86 9.49
C ARG A 145 3.97 -14.00 10.27
N ALA A 146 4.55 -15.19 10.22
CA ALA A 146 4.00 -16.41 10.86
C ALA A 146 2.50 -16.64 10.52
N GLY A 147 2.13 -16.45 9.25
CA GLY A 147 0.75 -16.63 8.74
C GLY A 147 -0.23 -15.48 9.03
N SER A 148 0.18 -14.44 9.78
CA SER A 148 -0.65 -13.30 10.12
C SER A 148 -0.19 -12.04 9.37
N TRP A 149 -1.13 -11.22 8.91
CA TRP A 149 -0.83 -9.91 8.34
C TRP A 149 -0.41 -8.95 9.44
N LYS A 150 0.77 -8.33 9.26
CA LYS A 150 1.38 -7.31 10.13
C LYS A 150 1.74 -6.10 9.31
N GLU A 151 1.58 -4.91 9.87
CA GLU A 151 2.04 -3.69 9.26
C GLU A 151 3.55 -3.57 9.42
N LEU A 152 4.24 -3.43 8.27
CA LEU A 152 5.70 -3.28 8.21
C LEU A 152 6.11 -1.82 8.11
N HIS A 153 5.36 -1.05 7.34
CA HIS A 153 5.66 0.36 7.13
C HIS A 153 4.39 1.19 7.04
N TYR A 154 4.44 2.38 7.62
CA TYR A 154 3.36 3.36 7.65
C TYR A 154 3.89 4.74 7.25
N GLN A 155 3.20 5.43 6.37
CA GLN A 155 3.54 6.78 5.93
C GLN A 155 2.30 7.65 5.86
N GLU A 156 2.34 8.80 6.52
CA GLU A 156 1.34 9.86 6.40
C GLU A 156 1.82 11.00 5.51
N THR A 157 0.87 11.61 4.81
CA THR A 157 1.07 12.84 4.04
C THR A 157 -0.10 13.78 4.26
N ASN A 158 0.17 14.99 4.73
CA ASN A 158 -0.87 16.01 4.94
C ASN A 158 -1.59 16.34 3.63
N VAL A 159 -2.93 16.40 3.69
CA VAL A 159 -3.78 16.92 2.61
C VAL A 159 -4.05 18.39 2.89
N LYS A 160 -3.70 19.25 1.93
CA LYS A 160 -3.97 20.69 1.99
C LYS A 160 -5.39 21.01 1.54
#